data_8f914fa41a09a68783c3cd27653f7fc2
#
_entry.id   8f914fa41a09a68783c3cd27653f7fc2
#
_cell.length_a   1.000
_cell.length_b   1.000
_cell.length_c   1.000
_cell.angle_alpha   90.00
_cell.angle_beta   90.00
_cell.angle_gamma   90.00
#
_symmetry.space_group_name_H-M   'P 1'
#
loop_
_entity.id
_entity.type
_entity.pdbx_description
1 polymer ?
#
loop_
_entity_poly.entity_id
_entity_poly.type
_entity_poly.pdbx_seq_one_letter_code
_entity_poly.pdbx_strand_id
1 'polypeptide(L)'
;VSVTNVSDRDINVGGLLIAPGKAVTIGTRGNRSEHSGIWYDLESYYMYYIPDYYYHLYAMQTSLDADQLAVLNRGLSRADHWSAYYNCSAFSEAVWNSVCADTLSAGRPFGPANLQADMLAKYPDKTAYEPPIPYDYAVYYGKDLTPSREFT
;
A
#
# COMPACT_ATOMS: atom_id res chain seq x y z
N VAL A 1 1.21 0.92 0.94
CA VAL A 1 0.91 -0.15 1.91
C VAL A 1 0.93 -1.50 1.22
N SER A 2 1.03 -2.58 1.98
CA SER A 2 0.90 -3.94 1.47
C SER A 2 0.00 -4.78 2.36
N VAL A 3 -0.64 -5.77 1.78
CA VAL A 3 -1.48 -6.74 2.48
C VAL A 3 -1.00 -8.14 2.13
N THR A 4 -0.69 -8.94 3.15
CA THR A 4 -0.32 -10.35 3.00
C THR A 4 -1.44 -11.21 3.54
N ASN A 5 -1.88 -12.21 2.76
CA ASN A 5 -2.87 -13.17 3.22
C ASN A 5 -2.20 -14.27 4.06
N VAL A 6 -2.37 -14.21 5.36
CA VAL A 6 -1.84 -15.21 6.31
C VAL A 6 -2.88 -16.27 6.68
N SER A 7 -4.06 -16.24 6.07
CA SER A 7 -5.13 -17.23 6.28
C SER A 7 -4.98 -18.44 5.36
N ASP A 8 -5.86 -19.43 5.53
CA ASP A 8 -5.88 -20.66 4.74
C ASP A 8 -6.85 -20.63 3.54
N ARG A 9 -7.44 -19.47 3.25
CA ARG A 9 -8.38 -19.28 2.16
C ARG A 9 -8.15 -17.91 1.48
N ASP A 10 -8.70 -17.74 0.28
CA ASP A 10 -8.60 -16.47 -0.44
C ASP A 10 -9.26 -15.33 0.35
N ILE A 11 -8.64 -14.15 0.28
CA ILE A 11 -9.22 -12.92 0.81
C ILE A 11 -9.43 -11.92 -0.32
N ASN A 12 -10.42 -11.04 -0.18
CA ASN A 12 -10.66 -9.94 -1.09
C ASN A 12 -9.96 -8.68 -0.59
N VAL A 13 -9.11 -8.10 -1.44
CA VAL A 13 -8.45 -6.82 -1.18
C VAL A 13 -8.69 -5.90 -2.36
N GLY A 14 -9.57 -4.92 -2.19
CA GLY A 14 -9.90 -3.96 -3.25
C GLY A 14 -10.54 -4.56 -4.49
N GLY A 15 -11.08 -5.78 -4.39
CA GLY A 15 -11.64 -6.54 -5.52
C GLY A 15 -10.71 -7.62 -6.06
N LEU A 16 -9.42 -7.62 -5.69
CA LEU A 16 -8.50 -8.70 -6.01
C LEU A 16 -8.65 -9.86 -5.01
N LEU A 17 -8.68 -11.09 -5.51
CA LEU A 17 -8.59 -12.28 -4.67
C LEU A 17 -7.13 -12.62 -4.43
N ILE A 18 -6.73 -12.58 -3.16
CA ILE A 18 -5.36 -12.85 -2.73
C ILE A 18 -5.32 -14.24 -2.11
N ALA A 19 -4.56 -15.14 -2.74
CA ALA A 19 -4.41 -16.52 -2.29
C ALA A 19 -3.61 -16.60 -0.98
N PRO A 20 -3.77 -17.69 -0.21
CA PRO A 20 -2.96 -17.91 1.00
C PRO A 20 -1.47 -17.78 0.76
N GLY A 21 -0.76 -17.05 1.62
CA GLY A 21 0.67 -16.80 1.54
C GLY A 21 1.08 -15.74 0.51
N LYS A 22 0.15 -15.19 -0.26
CA LYS A 22 0.43 -14.17 -1.28
C LYS A 22 0.24 -12.76 -0.70
N ALA A 23 0.84 -11.78 -1.39
CA ALA A 23 0.80 -10.38 -1.01
C ALA A 23 0.44 -9.49 -2.20
N VAL A 24 -0.12 -8.33 -1.90
CA VAL A 24 -0.38 -7.26 -2.87
C VAL A 24 0.08 -5.93 -2.29
N THR A 25 0.75 -5.11 -3.09
CA THR A 25 1.03 -3.72 -2.73
C THR A 25 -0.06 -2.81 -3.27
N ILE A 26 -0.39 -1.77 -2.52
CA ILE A 26 -1.43 -0.81 -2.87
C ILE A 26 -0.92 0.59 -2.58
N GLY A 27 -1.06 1.49 -3.54
CA GLY A 27 -0.67 2.88 -3.38
C GLY A 27 -1.37 3.77 -4.39
N THR A 28 -1.23 5.09 -4.22
CA THR A 28 -1.75 6.05 -5.19
C THR A 28 -0.58 6.68 -5.94
N ARG A 29 -0.78 6.94 -7.21
CA ARG A 29 0.20 7.58 -8.10
C ARG A 29 -0.49 8.60 -8.98
N GLY A 30 0.21 9.73 -9.19
CA GLY A 30 -0.21 10.74 -10.15
C GLY A 30 0.70 10.79 -11.36
N ASN A 31 0.26 11.56 -12.37
CA ASN A 31 1.04 11.84 -13.58
C ASN A 31 1.48 10.59 -14.35
N ARG A 32 0.69 9.51 -14.27
CA ARG A 32 0.86 8.32 -15.08
C ARG A 32 -0.04 8.38 -16.31
N SER A 33 0.47 7.91 -17.45
CA SER A 33 -0.26 7.97 -18.73
C SER A 33 -1.58 7.19 -18.68
N GLU A 34 -1.61 6.06 -17.96
CA GLU A 34 -2.79 5.20 -17.90
C GLU A 34 -3.80 5.67 -16.84
N HIS A 35 -3.31 6.11 -15.66
CA HIS A 35 -4.20 6.42 -14.55
C HIS A 35 -3.54 7.30 -13.49
N SER A 36 -4.32 8.21 -12.94
CA SER A 36 -3.95 9.00 -11.77
C SER A 36 -4.91 8.64 -10.62
N GLY A 37 -4.45 7.87 -9.67
CA GLY A 37 -5.25 7.34 -8.57
C GLY A 37 -4.64 6.08 -7.99
N ILE A 38 -5.48 5.09 -7.67
CA ILE A 38 -5.07 3.87 -6.99
C ILE A 38 -4.42 2.85 -7.97
N TRP A 39 -3.36 2.22 -7.49
CA TRP A 39 -2.62 1.19 -8.21
C TRP A 39 -2.38 -0.02 -7.30
N TYR A 40 -2.49 -1.22 -7.89
CA TYR A 40 -2.22 -2.50 -7.24
C TYR A 40 -1.01 -3.17 -7.86
N ASP A 41 -0.10 -3.66 -7.03
CA ASP A 41 1.16 -4.33 -7.37
C ASP A 41 2.17 -3.48 -8.17
N LEU A 42 2.01 -2.18 -8.23
CA LEU A 42 2.97 -1.32 -8.91
C LEU A 42 4.29 -1.22 -8.12
N GLU A 43 4.24 -1.05 -6.80
CA GLU A 43 5.44 -1.03 -5.97
C GLU A 43 6.19 -2.35 -6.01
N SER A 44 5.49 -3.48 -5.89
CA SER A 44 6.12 -4.80 -5.97
C SER A 44 6.70 -5.07 -7.36
N TYR A 45 6.06 -4.57 -8.42
CA TYR A 45 6.61 -4.58 -9.78
C TYR A 45 7.96 -3.84 -9.83
N TYR A 46 8.04 -2.63 -9.27
CA TYR A 46 9.29 -1.87 -9.22
C TYR A 46 10.36 -2.57 -8.38
N MET A 47 10.00 -3.12 -7.23
CA MET A 47 10.93 -3.87 -6.38
C MET A 47 11.51 -5.09 -7.10
N TYR A 48 10.73 -5.74 -7.94
CA TYR A 48 11.13 -6.93 -8.69
C TYR A 48 12.00 -6.59 -9.90
N TYR A 49 11.58 -5.62 -10.72
CA TYR A 49 12.25 -5.29 -11.98
C TYR A 49 13.33 -4.21 -11.86
N ILE A 50 13.24 -3.36 -10.83
CA ILE A 50 14.18 -2.27 -10.57
C ILE A 50 14.58 -2.33 -9.09
N PRO A 51 15.42 -3.31 -8.68
CA PRO A 51 15.70 -3.56 -7.26
C PRO A 51 16.28 -2.35 -6.52
N ASP A 52 17.04 -1.49 -7.19
CA ASP A 52 17.65 -0.29 -6.60
C ASP A 52 16.65 0.86 -6.40
N TYR A 53 15.45 0.75 -6.94
CA TYR A 53 14.44 1.80 -6.85
C TYR A 53 13.91 1.96 -5.42
N TYR A 54 13.76 0.85 -4.68
CA TYR A 54 13.35 0.84 -3.29
C TYR A 54 14.51 0.41 -2.41
N TYR A 55 15.26 1.41 -1.99
CA TYR A 55 16.44 1.23 -1.19
C TYR A 55 16.14 1.67 0.26
N HIS A 56 16.43 0.80 1.24
CA HIS A 56 16.19 1.05 2.66
C HIS A 56 14.72 1.37 3.02
N LEU A 57 13.82 0.41 2.79
CA LEU A 57 12.43 0.53 3.22
C LEU A 57 12.29 0.29 4.72
N TYR A 58 11.59 1.20 5.39
CA TYR A 58 11.10 0.98 6.75
C TYR A 58 9.63 0.62 6.72
N ALA A 59 9.21 -0.29 7.60
CA ALA A 59 7.84 -0.73 7.70
C ALA A 59 7.42 -1.02 9.14
N MET A 60 6.13 -0.90 9.38
CA MET A 60 5.42 -1.42 10.55
C MET A 60 4.40 -2.44 10.08
N GLN A 61 4.08 -3.40 10.94
CA GLN A 61 3.10 -4.45 10.66
C GLN A 61 2.02 -4.50 11.71
N THR A 62 0.81 -4.85 11.28
CA THR A 62 -0.31 -5.16 12.16
C THR A 62 -1.13 -6.30 11.55
N SER A 63 -1.79 -7.08 12.40
CA SER A 63 -2.73 -8.11 11.95
C SER A 63 -4.13 -7.53 11.82
N LEU A 64 -4.87 -7.97 10.80
CA LEU A 64 -6.26 -7.56 10.58
C LEU A 64 -7.19 -8.76 10.76
N ASP A 65 -8.31 -8.55 11.45
CA ASP A 65 -9.44 -9.47 11.42
C ASP A 65 -10.37 -9.18 10.23
N ALA A 66 -11.45 -9.95 10.10
CA ALA A 66 -12.40 -9.79 9.00
C ALA A 66 -13.10 -8.42 8.99
N ASP A 67 -13.40 -7.86 10.16
CA ASP A 67 -14.04 -6.55 10.27
C ASP A 67 -13.08 -5.43 9.89
N GLN A 68 -11.82 -5.51 10.28
CA GLN A 68 -10.78 -4.56 9.89
C GLN A 68 -10.47 -4.65 8.40
N LEU A 69 -10.47 -5.85 7.82
CA LEU A 69 -10.34 -6.01 6.37
C LEU A 69 -11.50 -5.35 5.62
N ALA A 70 -12.71 -5.45 6.14
CA ALA A 70 -13.86 -4.74 5.57
C ALA A 70 -13.71 -3.22 5.64
N VAL A 71 -13.16 -2.69 6.74
CA VAL A 71 -12.83 -1.25 6.87
C VAL A 71 -11.79 -0.85 5.82
N LEU A 72 -10.72 -1.63 5.68
CA LEU A 72 -9.69 -1.41 4.65
C LEU A 72 -10.33 -1.32 3.27
N ASN A 73 -11.14 -2.30 2.89
CA ASN A 73 -11.79 -2.36 1.59
C ASN A 73 -12.72 -1.16 1.31
N ARG A 74 -13.45 -0.70 2.31
CA ARG A 74 -14.24 0.55 2.19
C ARG A 74 -13.36 1.76 1.94
N GLY A 75 -12.21 1.85 2.61
CA GLY A 75 -11.24 2.91 2.38
C GLY A 75 -10.66 2.87 0.98
N LEU A 76 -10.30 1.68 0.49
CA LEU A 76 -9.75 1.52 -0.86
C LEU A 76 -10.75 1.93 -1.94
N SER A 77 -12.03 1.62 -1.77
CA SER A 77 -13.08 1.98 -2.73
C SER A 77 -13.27 3.50 -2.90
N ARG A 78 -12.79 4.28 -1.95
CA ARG A 78 -12.88 5.75 -1.93
C ARG A 78 -11.56 6.44 -2.23
N ALA A 79 -10.50 5.69 -2.47
CA ALA A 79 -9.13 6.21 -2.55
C ALA A 79 -8.62 6.36 -4.00
N ASP A 80 -9.47 6.18 -5.00
CA ASP A 80 -9.07 6.25 -6.41
C ASP A 80 -8.92 7.70 -6.90
N HIS A 81 -8.03 8.43 -6.23
CA HIS A 81 -7.64 9.78 -6.61
C HIS A 81 -6.22 10.08 -6.15
N TRP A 82 -5.57 11.01 -6.82
CA TRP A 82 -4.25 11.49 -6.44
C TRP A 82 -4.15 12.98 -6.76
N SER A 83 -3.47 13.72 -5.88
CA SER A 83 -3.04 15.09 -6.14
C SER A 83 -1.69 15.35 -5.47
N ALA A 84 -1.03 16.44 -5.80
CA ALA A 84 0.21 16.82 -5.14
C ALA A 84 -0.01 17.10 -3.63
N TYR A 85 -1.21 17.53 -3.25
CA TYR A 85 -1.57 17.78 -1.85
C TYR A 85 -2.09 16.54 -1.13
N TYR A 86 -2.73 15.62 -1.84
CA TYR A 86 -3.19 14.34 -1.31
C TYR A 86 -2.56 13.21 -2.10
N ASN A 87 -1.31 12.93 -1.77
CA ASN A 87 -0.42 12.00 -2.48
C ASN A 87 -0.40 10.60 -1.86
N CYS A 88 0.54 9.76 -2.28
CA CYS A 88 0.68 8.39 -1.79
C CYS A 88 0.95 8.31 -0.27
N SER A 89 1.62 9.30 0.29
CA SER A 89 1.87 9.34 1.75
C SER A 89 0.60 9.66 2.53
N ALA A 90 -0.25 10.55 2.02
CA ALA A 90 -1.58 10.81 2.56
C ALA A 90 -2.47 9.57 2.51
N PHE A 91 -2.45 8.86 1.39
CA PHE A 91 -3.14 7.57 1.25
C PHE A 91 -2.68 6.57 2.30
N SER A 92 -1.37 6.39 2.44
CA SER A 92 -0.80 5.43 3.40
C SER A 92 -1.16 5.77 4.84
N GLU A 93 -1.09 7.05 5.22
CA GLU A 93 -1.53 7.53 6.54
C GLU A 93 -3.01 7.19 6.79
N ALA A 94 -3.87 7.53 5.85
CA ALA A 94 -5.32 7.33 5.98
C ALA A 94 -5.67 5.84 6.10
N VAL A 95 -5.10 5.00 5.26
CA VAL A 95 -5.35 3.55 5.27
C VAL A 95 -4.83 2.92 6.55
N TRP A 96 -3.60 3.18 6.94
CA TRP A 96 -3.02 2.65 8.16
C TRP A 96 -3.85 3.06 9.39
N ASN A 97 -4.15 4.33 9.52
CA ASN A 97 -4.87 4.86 10.69
C ASN A 97 -6.33 4.39 10.77
N SER A 98 -6.90 3.94 9.67
CA SER A 98 -8.26 3.38 9.66
C SER A 98 -8.34 2.00 10.32
N VAL A 99 -7.24 1.25 10.36
CA VAL A 99 -7.21 -0.15 10.81
C VAL A 99 -6.23 -0.42 11.95
N CYS A 100 -5.37 0.52 12.30
CA CYS A 100 -4.37 0.36 13.35
C CYS A 100 -4.49 1.44 14.42
N ALA A 101 -4.46 1.02 15.70
CA ALA A 101 -4.50 1.94 16.83
C ALA A 101 -3.18 2.74 16.99
N ASP A 102 -2.07 2.18 16.56
CA ASP A 102 -0.76 2.85 16.52
C ASP A 102 -0.71 3.82 15.33
N THR A 103 -1.35 4.96 15.45
CA THR A 103 -1.51 5.91 14.35
C THR A 103 -0.20 6.57 13.93
N LEU A 104 -0.14 6.94 12.66
CA LEU A 104 1.01 7.59 12.03
C LEU A 104 0.60 8.91 11.38
N SER A 105 1.56 9.80 11.21
CA SER A 105 1.40 11.05 10.47
C SER A 105 2.46 11.17 9.39
N ALA A 106 2.01 11.47 8.19
CA ALA A 106 2.89 11.78 7.05
C ALA A 106 3.22 13.28 6.97
N GLY A 107 2.87 14.07 8.00
CA GLY A 107 3.13 15.50 8.08
C GLY A 107 2.22 16.35 7.20
N ARG A 108 2.53 17.65 7.18
CA ARG A 108 1.86 18.63 6.31
C ARG A 108 2.94 19.59 5.76
N PRO A 109 3.21 19.58 4.46
CA PRO A 109 2.61 18.74 3.44
C PRO A 109 2.94 17.24 3.62
N PHE A 110 2.09 16.36 3.11
CA PHE A 110 2.29 14.91 3.19
C PHE A 110 3.56 14.47 2.46
N GLY A 111 4.39 13.65 3.11
CA GLY A 111 5.60 13.14 2.50
C GLY A 111 6.11 11.83 3.11
N PRO A 112 6.81 11.00 2.31
CA PRO A 112 7.33 9.72 2.78
C PRO A 112 8.40 9.87 3.86
N ALA A 113 9.24 10.89 3.79
CA ALA A 113 10.24 11.18 4.81
C ALA A 113 9.61 11.51 6.16
N ASN A 114 8.50 12.26 6.16
CA ASN A 114 7.74 12.57 7.38
C ASN A 114 7.12 11.31 7.98
N LEU A 115 6.58 10.43 7.14
CA LEU A 115 5.98 9.17 7.58
C LEU A 115 7.04 8.28 8.24
N GLN A 116 8.20 8.12 7.61
CA GLN A 116 9.32 7.37 8.17
C GLN A 116 9.80 7.97 9.49
N ALA A 117 9.96 9.28 9.57
CA ALA A 117 10.38 9.97 10.78
C ALA A 117 9.39 9.75 11.93
N ASP A 118 8.08 9.76 11.64
CA ASP A 118 7.05 9.52 12.63
C ASP A 118 7.07 8.07 13.16
N MET A 119 7.27 7.09 12.27
CA MET A 119 7.45 5.69 12.65
C MET A 119 8.60 5.53 13.64
N LEU A 120 9.78 6.07 13.29
CA LEU A 120 10.99 5.94 14.09
C LEU A 120 10.91 6.70 15.43
N ALA A 121 10.21 7.85 15.45
CA ALA A 121 10.04 8.65 16.66
C ALA A 121 9.04 8.03 17.63
N LYS A 122 7.89 7.54 17.14
CA LYS A 122 6.81 7.02 17.99
C LYS A 122 6.93 5.54 18.28
N TYR A 123 7.39 4.75 17.30
CA TYR A 123 7.38 3.28 17.37
C TYR A 123 8.73 2.67 16.96
N PRO A 124 9.85 3.08 17.59
CA PRO A 124 11.17 2.58 17.19
C PRO A 124 11.29 1.06 17.33
N ASP A 125 10.61 0.45 18.32
CA ASP A 125 10.66 -1.00 18.57
C ASP A 125 9.76 -1.80 17.60
N LYS A 126 8.86 -1.13 16.88
CA LYS A 126 7.94 -1.74 15.90
C LYS A 126 8.32 -1.45 14.46
N THR A 127 9.32 -0.60 14.24
CA THR A 127 9.74 -0.16 12.91
C THR A 127 11.03 -0.89 12.53
N ALA A 128 11.03 -1.58 11.41
CA ALA A 128 12.16 -2.37 10.94
C ALA A 128 12.35 -2.21 9.43
N TYR A 129 13.53 -2.61 8.94
CA TYR A 129 13.73 -2.77 7.50
C TYR A 129 12.85 -3.89 6.98
N GLU A 130 12.12 -3.61 5.90
CA GLU A 130 11.25 -4.58 5.26
C GLU A 130 11.97 -5.18 4.06
N PRO A 131 11.98 -6.51 3.88
CA PRO A 131 12.39 -7.12 2.63
C PRO A 131 11.43 -6.73 1.51
N PRO A 132 11.88 -6.77 0.23
CA PRO A 132 11.01 -6.48 -0.89
C PRO A 132 9.73 -7.33 -0.87
N ILE A 133 8.59 -6.69 -1.12
CA ILE A 133 7.31 -7.40 -1.22
C ILE A 133 7.29 -8.19 -2.53
N PRO A 134 6.94 -9.49 -2.51
CA PRO A 134 6.89 -10.30 -3.73
C PRO A 134 5.93 -9.73 -4.77
N TYR A 135 6.32 -9.82 -6.04
CA TYR A 135 5.46 -9.49 -7.17
C TYR A 135 4.64 -10.74 -7.54
N ASP A 136 3.51 -10.90 -6.85
CA ASP A 136 2.68 -12.12 -6.92
C ASP A 136 1.56 -12.01 -7.95
N TYR A 137 1.16 -10.81 -8.32
CA TYR A 137 0.04 -10.53 -9.23
C TYR A 137 0.48 -9.60 -10.36
N ALA A 138 -0.42 -9.37 -11.33
CA ALA A 138 -0.21 -8.36 -12.35
C ALA A 138 -0.51 -6.96 -11.81
N VAL A 139 -0.02 -5.93 -12.49
CA VAL A 139 -0.31 -4.54 -12.13
C VAL A 139 -1.70 -4.15 -12.64
N TYR A 140 -2.54 -3.65 -11.73
CA TYR A 140 -3.86 -3.12 -12.02
C TYR A 140 -3.96 -1.69 -11.51
N TYR A 141 -4.88 -0.92 -12.09
CA TYR A 141 -5.19 0.43 -11.61
C TYR A 141 -6.69 0.69 -11.56
N GLY A 142 -7.05 1.70 -10.77
CA GLY A 142 -8.41 2.16 -10.62
C GLY A 142 -9.28 1.23 -9.77
N LYS A 143 -10.42 1.72 -9.37
CA LYS A 143 -11.38 0.96 -8.57
C LYS A 143 -11.96 -0.26 -9.28
N ASP A 144 -11.92 -0.28 -10.61
CA ASP A 144 -12.44 -1.38 -11.44
C ASP A 144 -11.35 -2.39 -11.85
N LEU A 145 -10.12 -2.25 -11.31
CA LEU A 145 -9.00 -3.16 -11.53
C LEU A 145 -8.68 -3.34 -13.02
N THR A 146 -8.45 -2.25 -13.72
CA THR A 146 -8.02 -2.29 -15.12
C THR A 146 -6.58 -2.77 -15.21
N PRO A 147 -6.26 -3.82 -16.01
CA PRO A 147 -4.89 -4.26 -16.19
C PRO A 147 -4.02 -3.18 -16.84
N SER A 148 -2.84 -2.96 -16.28
CA SER A 148 -1.87 -2.04 -16.87
C SER A 148 -1.31 -2.61 -18.18
N ARG A 149 -1.11 -1.74 -19.17
CA ARG A 149 -0.39 -2.07 -20.41
C ARG A 149 1.06 -1.64 -20.37
N GLU A 150 1.35 -0.63 -19.55
CA GLU A 150 2.69 -0.08 -19.38
C GLU A 150 3.55 -0.98 -18.51
N PHE A 151 2.97 -1.50 -17.42
CA PHE A 151 3.68 -2.33 -16.43
C PHE A 151 3.25 -3.79 -16.55
N THR A 152 3.82 -4.47 -17.51
CA THR A 152 3.54 -5.89 -17.78
C THR A 152 4.81 -6.74 -17.81
#